data_2e962c08276922b72a0d625c8ece6f19
#
_entry.id   2e962c08276922b72a0d625c8ece6f19
#
_cell.length_a   1.000
_cell.length_b   1.000
_cell.length_c   1.000
_cell.angle_alpha   90.00
_cell.angle_beta   90.00
_cell.angle_gamma   90.00
#
_symmetry.space_group_name_H-M   'P 1'
#
loop_
_entity.id
_entity.type
_entity.pdbx_description
1 polymer ?
#
loop_
_entity_poly.entity_id
_entity_poly.type
_entity_poly.pdbx_seq_one_letter_code
_entity_poly.pdbx_strand_id
1 'polypeptide(L)'
;MGKPTGFMDYNREDAEAFSVKERIQNYNEFHTPLSKKDQEKQGARCMECGVPFCQAGMQIGNAFSGCPLNNLIPEWNDLIFKGCWEQAYNRLKITNNFPEF
;
A
#
# COMPACT_ATOMS: atom_id res chain seq x y z
N MET A 1 -7.95 1.31 14.19
CA MET A 1 -7.63 -0.11 14.02
C MET A 1 -8.35 -0.66 12.79
N GLY A 2 -7.67 -1.50 12.03
CA GLY A 2 -8.25 -2.14 10.86
C GLY A 2 -9.41 -3.06 11.25
N LYS A 3 -10.40 -3.20 10.34
CA LYS A 3 -11.53 -4.09 10.53
C LYS A 3 -11.17 -5.47 9.98
N PRO A 4 -11.34 -6.58 10.73
CA PRO A 4 -10.99 -7.93 10.27
C PRO A 4 -11.64 -8.34 8.94
N THR A 5 -12.77 -7.76 8.61
CA THR A 5 -13.52 -8.02 7.36
C THR A 5 -13.36 -6.91 6.31
N GLY A 6 -12.45 -5.98 6.49
CA GLY A 6 -12.29 -4.83 5.60
C GLY A 6 -12.05 -5.21 4.13
N PHE A 7 -11.28 -6.27 3.89
CA PHE A 7 -11.04 -6.80 2.55
C PHE A 7 -12.30 -7.39 1.89
N MET A 8 -13.33 -7.70 2.66
CA MET A 8 -14.63 -8.16 2.15
C MET A 8 -15.59 -7.00 1.88
N ASP A 9 -15.43 -5.89 2.60
CA ASP A 9 -16.30 -4.72 2.46
C ASP A 9 -15.93 -3.89 1.21
N TYR A 10 -14.67 -3.91 0.80
CA TYR A 10 -14.15 -3.13 -0.32
C TYR A 10 -13.42 -4.02 -1.32
N ASN A 11 -13.75 -3.89 -2.59
CA ASN A 11 -13.03 -4.58 -3.66
C ASN A 11 -11.63 -3.99 -3.84
N ARG A 12 -10.70 -4.82 -4.31
CA ARG A 12 -9.38 -4.34 -4.69
C ARG A 12 -9.49 -3.52 -5.98
N GLU A 13 -8.88 -2.35 -5.96
CA GLU A 13 -8.74 -1.46 -7.10
C GLU A 13 -7.27 -1.05 -7.24
N ASP A 14 -6.72 -1.22 -8.42
CA ASP A 14 -5.36 -0.80 -8.74
C ASP A 14 -5.39 0.49 -9.55
N ALA A 15 -4.33 1.28 -9.47
CA ALA A 15 -4.16 2.45 -10.31
C ALA A 15 -4.07 2.04 -11.79
N GLU A 16 -4.83 2.73 -12.64
CA GLU A 16 -4.78 2.50 -14.07
C GLU A 16 -3.50 3.08 -14.68
N ALA A 17 -3.06 2.49 -15.78
CA ALA A 17 -1.95 3.01 -16.57
C ALA A 17 -2.45 3.48 -17.92
N PHE A 18 -1.82 4.53 -18.48
CA PHE A 18 -2.08 4.95 -19.85
C PHE A 18 -1.76 3.81 -20.83
N SER A 19 -2.39 3.85 -22.00
CA SER A 19 -2.14 2.85 -23.05
C SER A 19 -0.66 2.81 -23.45
N VAL A 20 -0.20 1.66 -23.90
CA VAL A 20 1.22 1.50 -24.34
C VAL A 20 1.60 2.54 -25.40
N LYS A 21 0.68 2.83 -26.33
CA LYS A 21 0.92 3.81 -27.40
C LYS A 21 1.14 5.23 -26.89
N GLU A 22 0.45 5.61 -25.83
CA GLU A 22 0.59 6.93 -25.20
C GLU A 22 1.87 7.03 -24.37
N ARG A 23 2.13 6.04 -23.54
CA ARG A 23 3.27 6.10 -22.60
C ARG A 23 4.64 5.94 -23.24
N ILE A 24 4.74 5.34 -24.44
CA ILE A 24 6.01 5.27 -25.18
C ILE A 24 6.42 6.59 -25.86
N GLN A 25 5.52 7.58 -25.89
CA GLN A 25 5.79 8.88 -26.54
C GLN A 25 6.59 9.84 -25.64
N ASN A 26 6.69 9.56 -24.36
CA ASN A 26 7.38 10.39 -23.39
C ASN A 26 7.88 9.56 -22.21
N TYR A 27 8.62 10.20 -21.30
CA TYR A 27 9.13 9.63 -20.05
C TYR A 27 8.36 10.12 -18.83
N ASN A 28 7.15 10.64 -18.97
CA ASN A 28 6.34 11.12 -17.90
C ASN A 28 5.73 9.96 -17.09
N GLU A 29 5.21 10.27 -15.90
CA GLU A 29 4.43 9.32 -15.09
C GLU A 29 3.24 8.79 -15.90
N PHE A 30 3.10 7.48 -15.99
CA PHE A 30 2.06 6.84 -16.79
C PHE A 30 0.96 6.14 -15.98
N HIS A 31 1.07 6.14 -14.65
CA HIS A 31 0.01 5.69 -13.78
C HIS A 31 -0.93 6.83 -13.41
N THR A 32 -2.24 6.56 -13.50
CA THR A 32 -3.25 7.48 -13.01
C THR A 32 -3.55 7.13 -11.55
N PRO A 33 -3.22 7.98 -10.57
CA PRO A 33 -3.48 7.66 -9.17
C PRO A 33 -4.97 7.54 -8.90
N LEU A 34 -5.33 6.65 -7.99
CA LEU A 34 -6.69 6.55 -7.48
C LEU A 34 -7.10 7.85 -6.79
N SER A 35 -8.41 8.14 -6.78
CA SER A 35 -8.92 9.25 -6.00
C SER A 35 -8.59 9.08 -4.52
N LYS A 36 -8.52 10.19 -3.78
CA LYS A 36 -8.25 10.15 -2.33
C LYS A 36 -9.19 9.21 -1.58
N LYS A 37 -10.50 9.25 -1.93
CA LYS A 37 -11.51 8.38 -1.33
C LYS A 37 -11.27 6.90 -1.65
N ASP A 38 -10.85 6.58 -2.86
CA ASP A 38 -10.58 5.20 -3.25
C ASP A 38 -9.29 4.69 -2.61
N GLN A 39 -8.28 5.53 -2.47
CA GLN A 39 -7.08 5.18 -1.70
C GLN A 39 -7.41 4.90 -0.22
N GLU A 40 -8.27 5.70 0.40
CA GLU A 40 -8.75 5.47 1.78
C GLU A 40 -9.46 4.12 1.89
N LYS A 41 -10.31 3.76 0.93
CA LYS A 41 -10.96 2.43 0.88
C LYS A 41 -9.93 1.31 0.73
N GLN A 42 -8.91 1.49 -0.12
CA GLN A 42 -7.86 0.49 -0.28
C GLN A 42 -7.07 0.31 1.03
N GLY A 43 -6.79 1.37 1.75
CA GLY A 43 -6.21 1.30 3.10
C GLY A 43 -7.09 0.50 4.08
N ALA A 44 -8.41 0.66 3.99
CA ALA A 44 -9.37 -0.07 4.82
C ALA A 44 -9.42 -1.58 4.58
N ARG A 45 -8.86 -2.07 3.49
CA ARG A 45 -8.78 -3.51 3.21
C ARG A 45 -7.80 -4.25 4.12
N CYS A 46 -6.89 -3.54 4.77
CA CYS A 46 -5.99 -4.13 5.76
C CYS A 46 -6.80 -4.56 6.99
N MET A 47 -6.75 -5.84 7.32
CA MET A 47 -7.47 -6.38 8.49
C MET A 47 -6.68 -6.30 9.79
N GLU A 48 -5.47 -5.74 9.76
CA GLU A 48 -4.59 -5.61 10.92
C GLU A 48 -4.50 -6.93 11.72
N CYS A 49 -4.02 -7.97 11.05
CA CYS A 49 -4.12 -9.36 11.50
C CYS A 49 -3.29 -9.72 12.75
N GLY A 50 -2.50 -8.77 13.29
CA GLY A 50 -1.64 -9.02 14.47
C GLY A 50 -0.39 -9.84 14.19
N VAL A 51 -0.38 -10.63 13.14
CA VAL A 51 0.80 -11.37 12.63
C VAL A 51 1.01 -10.95 11.16
N PRO A 52 1.52 -9.71 10.93
CA PRO A 52 1.55 -9.13 9.61
C PRO A 52 2.66 -9.73 8.73
N PHE A 53 2.37 -10.78 8.02
CA PHE A 53 3.31 -11.37 7.05
C PHE A 53 3.77 -10.36 5.99
N CYS A 54 2.93 -9.39 5.65
CA CYS A 54 3.29 -8.31 4.74
C CYS A 54 4.48 -7.47 5.24
N GLN A 55 4.62 -7.32 6.56
CA GLN A 55 5.69 -6.56 7.21
C GLN A 55 6.88 -7.42 7.63
N ALA A 56 6.69 -8.72 7.80
CA ALA A 56 7.62 -9.58 8.52
C ALA A 56 8.97 -9.77 7.82
N GLY A 57 9.02 -9.83 6.50
CA GLY A 57 10.25 -10.03 5.74
C GLY A 57 10.98 -11.32 6.14
N MET A 58 10.24 -12.39 6.44
CA MET A 58 10.79 -13.65 6.93
C MET A 58 10.91 -14.67 5.82
N GLN A 59 11.90 -15.54 5.95
CA GLN A 59 11.98 -16.71 5.11
C GLN A 59 10.98 -17.77 5.58
N ILE A 60 10.15 -18.24 4.63
CA ILE A 60 9.22 -19.35 4.83
C ILE A 60 9.55 -20.42 3.80
N GLY A 61 10.20 -21.49 4.23
CA GLY A 61 10.71 -22.50 3.29
C GLY A 61 11.75 -21.90 2.34
N ASN A 62 11.49 -21.96 1.04
CA ASN A 62 12.37 -21.44 -0.02
C ASN A 62 11.98 -20.06 -0.53
N ALA A 63 10.99 -19.39 0.10
CA ALA A 63 10.50 -18.08 -0.30
C ALA A 63 10.55 -17.08 0.86
N PHE A 64 10.67 -15.81 0.54
CA PHE A 64 10.51 -14.72 1.52
C PHE A 64 9.07 -14.21 1.48
N SER A 65 8.52 -13.93 2.66
CA SER A 65 7.22 -13.27 2.80
C SER A 65 7.38 -11.79 3.07
N GLY A 66 6.51 -10.98 2.47
CA GLY A 66 6.35 -9.59 2.81
C GLY A 66 7.55 -8.70 2.47
N CYS A 67 7.66 -7.61 3.22
CA CYS A 67 8.61 -6.54 2.96
C CYS A 67 9.96 -6.79 3.66
N PRO A 68 11.08 -6.88 2.92
CA PRO A 68 12.41 -7.08 3.50
C PRO A 68 12.89 -5.89 4.34
N LEU A 69 12.30 -4.71 4.17
CA LEU A 69 12.61 -3.51 4.95
C LEU A 69 11.79 -3.42 6.24
N ASN A 70 10.90 -4.36 6.47
CA ASN A 70 9.95 -4.34 7.59
C ASN A 70 9.11 -3.06 7.63
N ASN A 71 8.65 -2.60 6.46
CA ASN A 71 7.79 -1.43 6.36
C ASN A 71 6.53 -1.62 7.21
N LEU A 72 6.09 -0.53 7.86
CA LEU A 72 4.99 -0.52 8.81
C LEU A 72 3.63 -0.52 8.09
N ILE A 73 3.39 -1.54 7.27
CA ILE A 73 2.27 -1.61 6.32
C ILE A 73 0.90 -1.51 7.00
N PRO A 74 0.59 -2.27 8.06
CA PRO A 74 -0.70 -2.13 8.73
C PRO A 74 -0.93 -0.73 9.31
N GLU A 75 0.11 -0.11 9.88
CA GLU A 75 -0.01 1.23 10.48
C GLU A 75 -0.34 2.29 9.43
N TRP A 76 0.37 2.34 8.32
CA TRP A 76 0.06 3.35 7.31
C TRP A 76 -1.27 3.11 6.60
N ASN A 77 -1.67 1.85 6.42
CA ASN A 77 -2.99 1.54 5.89
C ASN A 77 -4.11 2.10 6.76
N ASP A 78 -4.01 1.94 8.08
CA ASP A 78 -4.97 2.49 9.03
C ASP A 78 -4.99 4.02 9.02
N LEU A 79 -3.81 4.63 8.95
CA LEU A 79 -3.67 6.10 8.87
C LEU A 79 -4.25 6.66 7.57
N ILE A 80 -4.02 6.00 6.44
CA ILE A 80 -4.63 6.36 5.14
C ILE A 80 -6.16 6.27 5.21
N PHE A 81 -6.69 5.19 5.77
CA PHE A 81 -8.13 5.04 5.94
C PHE A 81 -8.74 6.14 6.80
N LYS A 82 -8.04 6.59 7.84
CA LYS A 82 -8.46 7.70 8.71
C LYS A 82 -8.24 9.08 8.10
N GLY A 83 -7.62 9.18 6.94
CA GLY A 83 -7.29 10.44 6.30
C GLY A 83 -6.09 11.16 6.90
N CYS A 84 -5.28 10.49 7.71
CA CYS A 84 -4.08 11.04 8.35
C CYS A 84 -2.84 10.87 7.45
N TRP A 85 -2.85 11.51 6.28
CA TRP A 85 -1.86 11.32 5.22
C TRP A 85 -0.43 11.69 5.62
N GLU A 86 -0.25 12.78 6.33
CA GLU A 86 1.06 13.22 6.81
C GLU A 86 1.68 12.20 7.77
N GLN A 87 0.86 11.69 8.71
CA GLN A 87 1.31 10.65 9.64
C GLN A 87 1.63 9.35 8.91
N ALA A 88 0.83 8.96 7.92
CA ALA A 88 1.10 7.79 7.09
C ALA A 88 2.44 7.94 6.34
N TYR A 89 2.70 9.10 5.76
CA TYR A 89 3.97 9.40 5.12
C TYR A 89 5.16 9.31 6.08
N ASN A 90 5.02 9.85 7.28
CA ASN A 90 6.06 9.77 8.30
C ASN A 90 6.34 8.32 8.69
N ARG A 91 5.31 7.47 8.81
CA ARG A 91 5.47 6.03 9.08
C ARG A 91 6.18 5.31 7.94
N LEU A 92 5.82 5.63 6.71
CA LEU A 92 6.49 5.07 5.52
C LEU A 92 7.98 5.38 5.51
N LYS A 93 8.38 6.60 5.86
CA LYS A 93 9.77 7.05 5.85
C LYS A 93 10.63 6.53 7.00
N ILE A 94 10.06 5.98 8.05
CA ILE A 94 10.82 5.42 9.18
C ILE A 94 11.70 4.27 8.70
N THR A 95 11.20 3.43 7.83
CA THR A 95 11.86 2.21 7.37
C THR A 95 12.32 2.27 5.92
N ASN A 96 11.86 3.25 5.14
CA ASN A 96 12.13 3.33 3.71
C ASN A 96 12.52 4.76 3.29
N ASN A 97 13.78 4.90 2.84
CA ASN A 97 14.29 6.19 2.36
C ASN A 97 13.84 6.52 0.93
N PHE A 98 13.45 5.52 0.16
CA PHE A 98 13.05 5.63 -1.24
C PHE A 98 11.71 4.94 -1.48
N PRO A 99 10.62 5.45 -0.90
CA PRO A 99 9.31 4.80 -0.98
C PRO A 99 8.70 4.77 -2.39
N GLU A 100 9.21 5.57 -3.30
CA GLU A 100 8.81 5.63 -4.70
C GLU A 100 9.33 4.46 -5.55
N PHE A 101 10.21 3.66 -5.02
CA PHE A 101 10.73 2.43 -5.60
C PHE A 101 10.24 1.20 -4.80
#